data_014815e1a4366ded5facf6ec6eef63a2
#
_entry.id   014815e1a4366ded5facf6ec6eef63a2
#
_cell.length_a   1.000
_cell.length_b   1.000
_cell.length_c   1.000
_cell.angle_alpha   90.00
_cell.angle_beta   90.00
_cell.angle_gamma   90.00
#
_symmetry.space_group_name_H-M   'P 1'
#
loop_
_entity.id
_entity.type
_entity.pdbx_description
1 polymer ?
#
loop_
_entity_poly.entity_id
_entity_poly.type
_entity_poly.pdbx_seq_one_letter_code
_entity_poly.pdbx_strand_id
1 'polypeptide(L)'
;ALAPQLMQFNPFLSNVSPYSDATPNRMGVFGSLEWGGMKKAVNAALNLTALSEVIGQGTENRRRFGRAEYRVHWAAPNLLNIEKGVDVTFHSKAELTRRDGNEFEELDLRSIQSSMELKAGLSDALTIHASASNWKASGEEFLSIRDAYGNLFNFEAVQVDRSDWIFASGLSYEWNRHTYASVQYQWWGANDRDEAIPDFQYQRLFFILTIDL
;
A
#
# COMPACT_ATOMS: atom_id res chain seq x y z
N ALA A 1 -1.83 17.62 1.77
CA ALA A 1 -1.56 16.21 2.10
C ALA A 1 -2.72 15.31 1.67
N LEU A 2 -2.92 15.15 0.34
CA LEU A 2 -4.01 14.33 -0.21
C LEU A 2 -3.63 12.87 -0.44
N ALA A 3 -2.35 12.58 -0.65
CA ALA A 3 -1.87 11.24 -0.87
C ALA A 3 -2.21 10.25 0.26
N PRO A 4 -2.10 10.59 1.55
CA PRO A 4 -2.55 9.73 2.64
C PRO A 4 -4.04 9.44 2.63
N GLN A 5 -4.86 10.39 2.17
CA GLN A 5 -6.31 10.21 2.11
C GLN A 5 -6.73 9.29 0.95
N LEU A 6 -6.06 9.36 -0.18
CA LEU A 6 -6.28 8.42 -1.29
C LEU A 6 -5.94 6.98 -0.87
N MET A 7 -4.89 6.79 -0.11
CA MET A 7 -4.50 5.48 0.41
C MET A 7 -5.47 4.94 1.47
N GLN A 8 -6.10 5.79 2.26
CA GLN A 8 -7.08 5.37 3.28
C GLN A 8 -8.33 4.72 2.68
N PHE A 9 -8.65 5.01 1.44
CA PHE A 9 -9.83 4.46 0.75
C PHE A 9 -9.54 3.17 -0.03
N ASN A 10 -8.33 2.63 0.06
CA ASN A 10 -8.01 1.35 -0.53
C ASN A 10 -7.87 0.26 0.53
N PRO A 11 -8.91 -0.54 0.78
CA PRO A 11 -8.88 -1.60 1.78
C PRO A 11 -7.83 -2.67 1.50
N PHE A 12 -7.41 -2.84 0.23
CA PHE A 12 -6.43 -3.85 -0.15
C PHE A 12 -4.99 -3.44 0.15
N LEU A 13 -4.67 -2.15 0.07
CA LEU A 13 -3.34 -1.67 0.42
C LEU A 13 -3.05 -1.76 1.92
N SER A 14 -4.09 -1.82 2.75
CA SER A 14 -3.97 -1.97 4.21
C SER A 14 -4.02 -3.42 4.69
N ASN A 15 -4.51 -4.35 3.85
CA ASN A 15 -4.75 -5.75 4.23
C ASN A 15 -3.70 -6.73 3.68
N VAL A 16 -2.71 -6.25 2.96
CA VAL A 16 -1.65 -7.08 2.36
C VAL A 16 -0.82 -7.79 3.42
N SER A 17 -0.73 -7.24 4.60
CA SER A 17 -0.18 -7.91 5.75
C SER A 17 -1.25 -7.97 6.83
N PRO A 18 -2.05 -9.04 6.90
CA PRO A 18 -3.03 -9.24 7.96
C PRO A 18 -2.37 -9.31 9.34
N TYR A 19 -1.04 -9.32 9.36
CA TYR A 19 -0.22 -9.37 10.56
C TYR A 19 0.57 -8.07 10.68
N SER A 20 0.13 -7.15 11.53
CA SER A 20 0.91 -5.96 11.85
C SER A 20 2.22 -6.35 12.55
N ASP A 21 3.25 -5.55 12.35
CA ASP A 21 4.56 -5.78 13.00
C ASP A 21 4.48 -5.78 14.54
N ALA A 22 3.43 -5.17 15.09
CA ALA A 22 3.20 -5.05 16.53
C ALA A 22 2.34 -6.20 17.13
N THR A 23 2.12 -7.30 16.42
CA THR A 23 1.37 -8.44 16.97
C THR A 23 2.17 -9.14 18.08
N PRO A 24 1.56 -9.44 19.23
CA PRO A 24 2.20 -10.30 20.22
C PRO A 24 2.54 -11.67 19.60
N ASN A 25 3.50 -12.38 20.20
CA ASN A 25 4.01 -13.66 19.69
C ASN A 25 4.92 -13.55 18.46
N ARG A 26 5.61 -12.42 18.29
CA ARG A 26 6.63 -12.28 17.24
C ARG A 26 7.93 -11.73 17.80
N MET A 27 9.02 -12.20 17.25
CA MET A 27 10.36 -11.68 17.50
C MET A 27 11.12 -11.56 16.19
N GLY A 28 12.04 -10.62 16.13
CA GLY A 28 12.86 -10.44 14.93
C GLY A 28 13.70 -9.19 14.96
N VAL A 29 14.09 -8.75 13.77
CA VAL A 29 14.97 -7.60 13.57
C VAL A 29 14.35 -6.63 12.57
N PHE A 30 14.61 -5.36 12.82
CA PHE A 30 14.25 -4.26 11.95
C PHE A 30 15.51 -3.44 11.66
N GLY A 31 15.69 -3.03 10.41
CA GLY A 31 16.75 -2.13 9.98
C GLY A 31 16.18 -1.01 9.12
N SER A 32 16.66 0.20 9.32
CA SER A 32 16.30 1.37 8.53
C SER A 32 17.56 2.08 8.07
N LEU A 33 17.58 2.48 6.80
CA LEU A 33 18.63 3.29 6.19
C LEU A 33 17.99 4.47 5.49
N GLU A 34 18.42 5.67 5.81
CA GLU A 34 17.98 6.91 5.18
C GLU A 34 19.15 7.60 4.50
N TRP A 35 18.92 8.12 3.33
CA TRP A 35 19.90 8.87 2.56
C TRP A 35 19.28 10.13 1.99
N GLY A 36 20.00 11.24 2.06
CA GLY A 36 19.63 12.51 1.45
C GLY A 36 20.76 13.04 0.57
N GLY A 37 20.45 13.35 -0.67
CA GLY A 37 21.40 13.85 -1.65
C GLY A 37 20.94 15.10 -2.38
N MET A 38 21.81 15.63 -3.26
CA MET A 38 21.54 16.80 -4.08
C MET A 38 20.95 17.99 -3.30
N LYS A 39 21.60 18.37 -2.19
CA LYS A 39 21.10 19.43 -1.28
C LYS A 39 19.68 19.18 -0.75
N LYS A 40 19.35 17.92 -0.47
CA LYS A 40 18.04 17.43 -0.01
C LYS A 40 16.94 17.42 -1.10
N ALA A 41 17.27 17.64 -2.36
CA ALA A 41 16.31 17.49 -3.45
C ALA A 41 15.92 16.01 -3.68
N VAL A 42 16.80 15.07 -3.30
CA VAL A 42 16.51 13.63 -3.35
C VAL A 42 16.65 13.05 -1.95
N ASN A 43 15.63 12.35 -1.49
CA ASN A 43 15.65 11.60 -0.26
C ASN A 43 15.26 10.16 -0.56
N ALA A 44 15.99 9.21 0.00
CA ALA A 44 15.70 7.79 -0.12
C ALA A 44 15.69 7.13 1.26
N ALA A 45 14.79 6.19 1.45
CA ALA A 45 14.69 5.37 2.66
C ALA A 45 14.53 3.90 2.27
N LEU A 46 15.19 3.02 3.01
CA LEU A 46 15.07 1.56 2.91
C LEU A 46 14.78 1.02 4.31
N ASN A 47 13.69 0.27 4.43
CA ASN A 47 13.31 -0.43 5.65
C ASN A 47 13.31 -1.93 5.38
N LEU A 48 13.93 -2.69 6.27
CA LEU A 48 13.97 -4.14 6.23
C LEU A 48 13.45 -4.70 7.53
N THR A 49 12.54 -5.66 7.46
CA THR A 49 11.98 -6.34 8.63
C THR A 49 12.05 -7.85 8.41
N ALA A 50 12.51 -8.57 9.40
CA ALA A 50 12.46 -10.03 9.44
C ALA A 50 11.96 -10.47 10.81
N LEU A 51 10.81 -11.14 10.83
CA LEU A 51 10.13 -11.59 12.04
C LEU A 51 9.86 -13.08 11.97
N SER A 52 9.77 -13.72 13.14
CA SER A 52 9.29 -15.08 13.29
C SER A 52 8.35 -15.16 14.48
N GLU A 53 7.36 -16.03 14.42
CA GLU A 53 6.56 -16.37 15.59
C GLU A 53 7.46 -16.98 16.67
N VAL A 54 7.16 -16.70 17.93
CA VAL A 54 7.81 -17.30 19.10
C VAL A 54 7.23 -18.69 19.37
N ILE A 55 5.91 -18.79 19.26
CA ILE A 55 5.14 -20.03 19.42
C ILE A 55 4.24 -20.20 18.20
N GLY A 56 4.21 -21.38 17.61
CA GLY A 56 3.30 -21.71 16.51
C GLY A 56 1.84 -21.65 16.97
N GLN A 57 0.97 -21.13 16.10
CA GLN A 57 -0.46 -21.00 16.37
C GLN A 57 -1.19 -22.25 15.84
N GLY A 58 -1.49 -23.19 16.71
CA GLY A 58 -2.18 -24.44 16.35
C GLY A 58 -1.28 -25.49 15.68
N THR A 59 0.02 -25.25 15.59
CA THR A 59 1.02 -26.13 14.99
C THR A 59 2.38 -25.91 15.66
N GLU A 60 3.31 -26.87 15.55
CA GLU A 60 4.68 -26.69 16.00
C GLU A 60 5.50 -25.78 15.07
N ASN A 61 5.06 -25.63 13.83
CA ASN A 61 5.73 -24.81 12.82
C ASN A 61 5.42 -23.32 13.01
N ARG A 62 6.46 -22.50 12.85
CA ARG A 62 6.40 -21.06 13.07
C ARG A 62 6.31 -20.32 11.75
N ARG A 63 5.46 -19.32 11.71
CA ARG A 63 5.42 -18.38 10.58
C ARG A 63 6.65 -17.48 10.61
N ARG A 64 7.19 -17.21 9.44
CA ARG A 64 8.27 -16.25 9.20
C ARG A 64 7.74 -15.15 8.30
N PHE A 65 8.12 -13.92 8.60
CA PHE A 65 7.68 -12.72 7.89
C PHE A 65 8.91 -11.96 7.44
N GLY A 66 8.94 -11.61 6.18
CA GLY A 66 9.93 -10.72 5.60
C GLY A 66 9.24 -9.51 4.98
N ARG A 67 9.79 -8.33 5.20
CA ARG A 67 9.36 -7.12 4.50
C ARG A 67 10.58 -6.30 4.09
N ALA A 68 10.58 -5.87 2.84
CA ALA A 68 11.49 -4.88 2.32
C ALA A 68 10.65 -3.73 1.76
N GLU A 69 10.93 -2.51 2.19
CA GLU A 69 10.22 -1.31 1.78
C GLU A 69 11.24 -0.25 1.40
N TYR A 70 11.07 0.38 0.25
CA TYR A 70 11.87 1.52 -0.13
C TYR A 70 11.01 2.67 -0.62
N ARG A 71 11.46 3.89 -0.31
CA ARG A 71 10.85 5.13 -0.74
C ARG A 71 11.93 6.03 -1.32
N VAL A 72 11.64 6.64 -2.45
CA VAL A 72 12.46 7.69 -3.03
C VAL A 72 11.55 8.90 -3.26
N HIS A 73 11.94 10.02 -2.69
CA HIS A 73 11.30 11.30 -2.92
C HIS A 73 12.27 12.21 -3.67
N TRP A 74 11.80 12.82 -4.73
CA TRP A 74 12.54 13.77 -5.53
C TRP A 74 11.76 15.07 -5.68
N ALA A 75 12.30 16.14 -5.08
CA ALA A 75 11.82 17.50 -5.29
C ALA A 75 12.62 18.11 -6.43
N ALA A 76 11.99 18.35 -7.57
CA ALA A 76 12.60 18.91 -8.76
C ALA A 76 12.16 20.39 -8.96
N PRO A 77 12.86 21.33 -8.32
CA PRO A 77 12.58 22.76 -8.53
C PRO A 77 12.89 23.11 -10.00
N ASN A 78 12.02 23.90 -10.59
CA ASN A 78 12.15 24.38 -11.98
C ASN A 78 12.09 23.29 -13.07
N LEU A 79 11.58 22.10 -12.77
CA LEU A 79 11.31 21.10 -13.80
C LEU A 79 10.14 21.59 -14.66
N LEU A 80 10.29 21.53 -15.97
CA LEU A 80 9.26 21.94 -16.96
C LEU A 80 8.83 23.42 -16.85
N ASN A 81 9.66 24.31 -16.31
CA ASN A 81 9.32 25.73 -16.05
C ASN A 81 8.09 25.90 -15.13
N ILE A 82 7.83 24.95 -14.27
CA ILE A 82 6.76 25.04 -13.27
C ILE A 82 7.30 25.82 -12.08
N GLU A 83 6.67 26.97 -11.75
CA GLU A 83 7.16 27.92 -10.74
C GLU A 83 7.36 27.31 -9.35
N LYS A 84 6.47 26.40 -8.94
CA LYS A 84 6.49 25.75 -7.63
C LYS A 84 7.23 24.42 -7.62
N GLY A 85 7.79 24.02 -8.76
CA GLY A 85 8.47 22.74 -8.91
C GLY A 85 7.54 21.53 -8.99
N VAL A 86 8.16 20.38 -9.09
CA VAL A 86 7.49 19.09 -9.18
C VAL A 86 8.07 18.19 -8.10
N ASP A 87 7.21 17.56 -7.31
CA ASP A 87 7.57 16.53 -6.37
C ASP A 87 7.16 15.16 -6.93
N VAL A 88 8.08 14.23 -6.96
CA VAL A 88 7.84 12.85 -7.34
C VAL A 88 8.21 11.95 -6.17
N THR A 89 7.28 11.10 -5.76
CA THR A 89 7.54 10.07 -4.75
C THR A 89 7.33 8.71 -5.37
N PHE A 90 8.32 7.86 -5.26
CA PHE A 90 8.22 6.45 -5.58
C PHE A 90 8.31 5.63 -4.30
N HIS A 91 7.41 4.69 -4.12
CA HIS A 91 7.38 3.78 -2.98
C HIS A 91 7.14 2.36 -3.47
N SER A 92 7.90 1.40 -2.93
CA SER A 92 7.62 -0.01 -3.17
C SER A 92 7.86 -0.81 -1.90
N LYS A 93 7.03 -1.82 -1.71
CA LYS A 93 7.00 -2.72 -0.57
C LYS A 93 6.84 -4.14 -1.08
N ALA A 94 7.75 -5.03 -0.66
CA ALA A 94 7.66 -6.46 -0.88
C ALA A 94 7.49 -7.16 0.46
N GLU A 95 6.54 -8.08 0.56
CA GLU A 95 6.25 -8.85 1.76
C GLU A 95 6.25 -10.35 1.44
N LEU A 96 6.76 -11.11 2.38
CA LEU A 96 6.79 -12.57 2.34
C LEU A 96 6.27 -13.10 3.68
N THR A 97 5.31 -14.00 3.62
CA THR A 97 4.87 -14.78 4.78
C THR A 97 5.02 -16.25 4.45
N ARG A 98 5.79 -16.98 5.24
CA ARG A 98 6.07 -18.39 5.02
C ARG A 98 5.95 -19.19 6.29
N ARG A 99 5.36 -20.38 6.18
CA ARG A 99 5.39 -21.43 7.20
C ARG A 99 5.64 -22.75 6.49
N ASP A 100 6.63 -23.50 6.94
CA ASP A 100 6.91 -24.85 6.48
C ASP A 100 6.01 -25.82 7.28
N GLY A 101 5.63 -26.96 6.70
CA GLY A 101 4.81 -27.95 7.38
C GLY A 101 4.28 -29.02 6.43
N ASN A 102 3.22 -29.71 6.84
CA ASN A 102 2.46 -30.60 5.99
C ASN A 102 1.52 -29.78 5.10
N GLU A 103 0.79 -30.42 4.20
CA GLU A 103 -0.12 -29.77 3.23
C GLU A 103 -1.20 -28.86 3.87
N PHE A 104 -1.51 -29.05 5.16
CA PHE A 104 -2.46 -28.20 5.91
C PHE A 104 -1.79 -27.07 6.70
N GLU A 105 -0.47 -27.05 6.77
CA GLU A 105 0.30 -26.09 7.55
C GLU A 105 1.15 -25.19 6.66
N GLU A 106 1.46 -25.66 5.47
CA GLU A 106 2.29 -24.91 4.53
C GLU A 106 1.62 -23.60 4.13
N LEU A 107 2.39 -22.52 4.18
CA LEU A 107 2.00 -21.20 3.78
C LEU A 107 3.16 -20.55 3.03
N ASP A 108 2.93 -20.08 1.84
CA ASP A 108 3.89 -19.25 1.09
C ASP A 108 3.12 -18.14 0.38
N LEU A 109 2.94 -17.00 1.04
CA LEU A 109 2.27 -15.84 0.49
C LEU A 109 3.28 -14.73 0.23
N ARG A 110 3.30 -14.23 -0.98
CA ARG A 110 4.15 -13.13 -1.43
C ARG A 110 3.32 -12.00 -1.97
N SER A 111 3.70 -10.80 -1.64
CA SER A 111 3.09 -9.63 -2.25
C SER A 111 4.11 -8.57 -2.57
N ILE A 112 3.82 -7.82 -3.61
CA ILE A 112 4.56 -6.62 -3.97
C ILE A 112 3.57 -5.49 -4.22
N GLN A 113 3.86 -4.35 -3.66
CA GLN A 113 3.13 -3.11 -3.89
C GLN A 113 4.11 -2.07 -4.42
N SER A 114 3.73 -1.36 -5.46
CA SER A 114 4.50 -0.22 -5.95
C SER A 114 3.57 0.95 -6.20
N SER A 115 4.00 2.15 -5.84
CA SER A 115 3.25 3.37 -6.09
C SER A 115 4.18 4.49 -6.55
N MET A 116 3.64 5.34 -7.39
CA MET A 116 4.27 6.59 -7.81
C MET A 116 3.26 7.72 -7.62
N GLU A 117 3.71 8.78 -6.99
CA GLU A 117 2.93 10.00 -6.77
C GLU A 117 3.67 11.17 -7.42
N LEU A 118 2.92 12.03 -8.08
CA LEU A 118 3.38 13.27 -8.68
C LEU A 118 2.54 14.42 -8.14
N LYS A 119 3.20 15.47 -7.69
CA LYS A 119 2.59 16.72 -7.28
C LYS A 119 3.29 17.85 -8.02
N ALA A 120 2.53 18.71 -8.70
CA ALA A 120 3.05 19.85 -9.43
C ALA A 120 2.28 21.11 -9.06
N GLY A 121 2.97 22.13 -8.56
CA GLY A 121 2.41 23.43 -8.27
C GLY A 121 2.42 24.31 -9.50
N LEU A 122 1.27 24.47 -10.18
CA LEU A 122 1.16 25.30 -11.37
C LEU A 122 1.18 26.79 -11.05
N SER A 123 0.71 27.18 -9.88
CA SER A 123 0.76 28.53 -9.34
C SER A 123 0.76 28.48 -7.81
N ASP A 124 0.75 29.67 -7.16
CA ASP A 124 0.61 29.74 -5.70
C ASP A 124 -0.66 29.09 -5.18
N ALA A 125 -1.71 29.12 -5.98
CA ALA A 125 -3.03 28.63 -5.59
C ALA A 125 -3.37 27.26 -6.19
N LEU A 126 -2.77 26.87 -7.32
CA LEU A 126 -3.20 25.70 -8.09
C LEU A 126 -2.15 24.59 -8.07
N THR A 127 -2.55 23.41 -7.63
CA THR A 127 -1.72 22.21 -7.60
C THR A 127 -2.39 21.06 -8.34
N ILE A 128 -1.63 20.33 -9.14
CA ILE A 128 -2.03 19.06 -9.76
C ILE A 128 -1.44 17.90 -8.94
N HIS A 129 -2.24 16.88 -8.79
CA HIS A 129 -1.84 15.59 -8.20
C HIS A 129 -2.13 14.47 -9.18
N ALA A 130 -1.22 13.53 -9.30
CA ALA A 130 -1.45 12.27 -10.00
C ALA A 130 -0.78 11.14 -9.22
N SER A 131 -1.39 9.97 -9.19
CA SER A 131 -0.78 8.79 -8.59
C SER A 131 -1.16 7.53 -9.35
N ALA A 132 -0.26 6.57 -9.34
CA ALA A 132 -0.46 5.23 -9.84
C ALA A 132 0.05 4.24 -8.79
N SER A 133 -0.74 3.22 -8.49
CA SER A 133 -0.37 2.16 -7.56
C SER A 133 -0.72 0.82 -8.16
N ASN A 134 0.17 -0.14 -7.98
CA ASN A 134 -0.05 -1.54 -8.32
C ASN A 134 0.25 -2.39 -7.09
N TRP A 135 -0.58 -3.37 -6.85
CA TRP A 135 -0.37 -4.40 -5.87
C TRP A 135 -0.57 -5.76 -6.51
N LYS A 136 0.32 -6.69 -6.25
CA LYS A 136 0.23 -8.06 -6.68
C LYS A 136 0.49 -8.99 -5.50
N ALA A 137 -0.37 -9.98 -5.31
CA ALA A 137 -0.18 -11.07 -4.36
C ALA A 137 -0.23 -12.42 -5.08
N SER A 138 0.59 -13.35 -4.63
CA SER A 138 0.60 -14.70 -5.16
C SER A 138 1.06 -15.68 -4.07
N GLY A 139 0.56 -16.92 -4.15
CA GLY A 139 0.93 -17.98 -3.24
C GLY A 139 -0.27 -18.72 -2.66
N GLU A 140 -0.07 -19.33 -1.52
CA GLU A 140 -1.09 -20.10 -0.82
C GLU A 140 -1.35 -19.50 0.55
N GLU A 141 -2.62 -19.40 0.90
CA GLU A 141 -3.07 -18.96 2.22
C GLU A 141 -4.14 -19.93 2.75
N PHE A 142 -4.15 -20.13 4.06
CA PHE A 142 -5.21 -20.89 4.71
C PHE A 142 -6.27 -19.96 5.26
N LEU A 143 -7.48 -20.08 4.75
CA LEU A 143 -8.63 -19.38 5.29
C LEU A 143 -9.37 -20.26 6.28
N SER A 144 -9.72 -19.67 7.42
CA SER A 144 -10.61 -20.31 8.38
C SER A 144 -12.05 -20.19 7.89
N ILE A 145 -12.65 -21.31 7.54
CA ILE A 145 -14.07 -21.35 7.21
C ILE A 145 -14.86 -21.44 8.51
N ARG A 146 -15.82 -20.55 8.66
CA ARG A 146 -16.71 -20.48 9.81
C ARG A 146 -18.12 -20.87 9.41
N ASP A 147 -18.82 -21.56 10.30
CA ASP A 147 -20.24 -21.85 10.12
C ASP A 147 -21.12 -20.59 10.26
N ALA A 148 -22.41 -20.73 10.05
CA ALA A 148 -23.37 -19.64 10.18
C ALA A 148 -23.44 -19.01 11.60
N TYR A 149 -22.89 -19.68 12.59
CA TYR A 149 -22.82 -19.24 13.99
C TYR A 149 -21.46 -18.64 14.36
N GLY A 150 -20.52 -18.60 13.40
CA GLY A 150 -19.18 -18.07 13.61
C GLY A 150 -18.18 -19.06 14.21
N ASN A 151 -18.56 -20.33 14.41
CA ASN A 151 -17.64 -21.35 14.89
C ASN A 151 -16.69 -21.78 13.75
N LEU A 152 -15.45 -22.11 14.11
CA LEU A 152 -14.48 -22.64 13.16
C LEU A 152 -14.96 -24.02 12.68
N PHE A 153 -15.19 -24.15 11.39
CA PHE A 153 -15.66 -25.36 10.75
C PHE A 153 -14.52 -26.14 10.09
N ASN A 154 -13.66 -25.44 9.35
CA ASN A 154 -12.57 -26.04 8.61
C ASN A 154 -11.51 -24.98 8.26
N PHE A 155 -10.35 -25.45 7.77
CA PHE A 155 -9.36 -24.65 7.08
C PHE A 155 -9.31 -25.07 5.62
N GLU A 156 -9.32 -24.15 4.71
CA GLU A 156 -9.20 -24.38 3.28
C GLU A 156 -7.96 -23.68 2.75
N ALA A 157 -7.15 -24.41 1.98
CA ALA A 157 -6.04 -23.84 1.24
C ALA A 157 -6.60 -23.07 0.05
N VAL A 158 -6.30 -21.79 -0.02
CA VAL A 158 -6.72 -20.91 -1.11
C VAL A 158 -5.49 -20.45 -1.87
N GLN A 159 -5.50 -20.67 -3.18
CA GLN A 159 -4.51 -20.10 -4.08
C GLN A 159 -4.82 -18.63 -4.30
N VAL A 160 -3.83 -17.79 -4.04
CA VAL A 160 -3.90 -16.34 -4.26
C VAL A 160 -3.08 -16.02 -5.50
N ASP A 161 -3.70 -15.42 -6.51
CA ASP A 161 -2.98 -14.80 -7.63
C ASP A 161 -3.78 -13.59 -8.11
N ARG A 162 -3.64 -12.51 -7.35
CA ARG A 162 -4.43 -11.30 -7.52
C ARG A 162 -3.55 -10.11 -7.84
N SER A 163 -4.03 -9.26 -8.72
CA SER A 163 -3.40 -7.98 -9.07
C SER A 163 -4.42 -6.85 -9.03
N ASP A 164 -4.14 -5.84 -8.21
CA ASP A 164 -4.92 -4.62 -8.11
C ASP A 164 -4.11 -3.43 -8.60
N TRP A 165 -4.77 -2.46 -9.22
CA TRP A 165 -4.14 -1.21 -9.65
C TRP A 165 -5.10 -0.04 -9.49
N ILE A 166 -4.53 1.08 -9.10
CA ILE A 166 -5.26 2.31 -8.84
C ILE A 166 -4.54 3.43 -9.57
N PHE A 167 -5.31 4.18 -10.33
CA PHE A 167 -4.88 5.48 -10.85
C PHE A 167 -5.73 6.56 -10.21
N ALA A 168 -5.10 7.62 -9.79
CA ALA A 168 -5.80 8.78 -9.28
C ALA A 168 -5.19 10.04 -9.87
N SER A 169 -6.03 11.03 -10.15
CA SER A 169 -5.63 12.36 -10.56
C SER A 169 -6.53 13.40 -9.93
N GLY A 170 -6.01 14.58 -9.69
CA GLY A 170 -6.79 15.63 -9.07
C GLY A 170 -6.17 17.01 -9.23
N LEU A 171 -7.01 17.98 -8.98
CA LEU A 171 -6.67 19.39 -8.92
C LEU A 171 -7.03 19.94 -7.55
N SER A 172 -6.19 20.78 -6.99
CA SER A 172 -6.44 21.48 -5.75
C SER A 172 -6.27 22.97 -5.97
N TYR A 173 -7.19 23.74 -5.43
CA TYR A 173 -7.15 25.19 -5.50
C TYR A 173 -7.30 25.80 -4.09
N GLU A 174 -6.36 26.64 -3.73
CA GLU A 174 -6.33 27.39 -2.48
C GLU A 174 -6.76 28.83 -2.74
N TRP A 175 -8.00 29.18 -2.35
CA TRP A 175 -8.52 30.55 -2.51
C TRP A 175 -7.84 31.56 -1.61
N ASN A 176 -7.60 31.11 -0.38
CA ASN A 176 -6.92 31.87 0.65
C ASN A 176 -6.41 30.89 1.72
N ARG A 177 -5.79 31.40 2.78
CA ARG A 177 -5.22 30.56 3.87
C ARG A 177 -6.25 29.69 4.60
N HIS A 178 -7.54 29.98 4.45
CA HIS A 178 -8.63 29.34 5.17
C HIS A 178 -9.57 28.55 4.26
N THR A 179 -9.45 28.69 2.94
CA THR A 179 -10.38 28.06 1.99
C THR A 179 -9.62 27.31 0.92
N TYR A 180 -9.89 26.02 0.84
CA TYR A 180 -9.26 25.09 -0.07
C TYR A 180 -10.32 24.19 -0.70
N ALA A 181 -10.24 23.99 -2.01
CA ALA A 181 -11.10 23.07 -2.74
C ALA A 181 -10.27 22.08 -3.54
N SER A 182 -10.72 20.85 -3.64
CA SER A 182 -10.11 19.87 -4.54
C SER A 182 -11.13 18.99 -5.23
N VAL A 183 -10.77 18.58 -6.44
CA VAL A 183 -11.47 17.58 -7.23
C VAL A 183 -10.52 16.46 -7.50
N GLN A 184 -10.94 15.22 -7.25
CA GLN A 184 -10.12 14.04 -7.46
C GLN A 184 -10.93 12.96 -8.17
N TYR A 185 -10.33 12.37 -9.18
CA TYR A 185 -10.82 11.19 -9.86
C TYR A 185 -9.93 9.99 -9.53
N GLN A 186 -10.55 8.87 -9.22
CA GLN A 186 -9.87 7.62 -8.94
C GLN A 186 -10.49 6.50 -9.80
N TRP A 187 -9.63 5.71 -10.41
CA TRP A 187 -9.97 4.50 -11.09
C TRP A 187 -9.21 3.33 -10.46
N TRP A 188 -9.94 2.28 -10.14
CA TRP A 188 -9.42 1.08 -9.52
C TRP A 188 -9.89 -0.14 -10.29
N GLY A 189 -8.95 -1.03 -10.65
CA GLY A 189 -9.20 -2.31 -11.24
C GLY A 189 -8.55 -3.42 -10.42
N ALA A 190 -9.20 -4.56 -10.36
CA ALA A 190 -8.69 -5.77 -9.74
C ALA A 190 -8.95 -6.96 -10.65
N ASN A 191 -7.90 -7.75 -10.84
CA ASN A 191 -7.95 -9.02 -11.54
C ASN A 191 -7.56 -10.13 -10.57
N ASP A 192 -8.38 -11.16 -10.51
CA ASP A 192 -8.09 -12.38 -9.77
C ASP A 192 -8.05 -13.55 -10.76
N ARG A 193 -7.09 -14.45 -10.64
CA ARG A 193 -7.04 -15.65 -11.46
C ARG A 193 -8.02 -16.72 -11.02
N ASP A 194 -8.56 -16.61 -9.82
CA ASP A 194 -9.66 -17.46 -9.40
C ASP A 194 -10.94 -17.03 -10.13
N GLU A 195 -11.42 -17.86 -11.04
CA GLU A 195 -12.66 -17.61 -11.81
C GLU A 195 -13.90 -17.43 -10.92
N ALA A 196 -13.83 -17.88 -9.66
CA ALA A 196 -14.91 -17.67 -8.68
C ALA A 196 -14.95 -16.24 -8.15
N ILE A 197 -13.86 -15.48 -8.28
CA ILE A 197 -13.77 -14.08 -7.84
C ILE A 197 -13.82 -13.19 -9.08
N PRO A 198 -14.93 -12.48 -9.31
CA PRO A 198 -15.06 -11.68 -10.53
C PRO A 198 -14.08 -10.52 -10.53
N ASP A 199 -13.47 -10.28 -11.68
CA ASP A 199 -12.75 -9.05 -11.95
C ASP A 199 -13.68 -7.85 -11.77
N PHE A 200 -13.17 -6.78 -11.21
CA PHE A 200 -13.96 -5.58 -11.06
C PHE A 200 -13.21 -4.31 -11.46
N GLN A 201 -13.98 -3.33 -11.87
CA GLN A 201 -13.51 -1.97 -12.09
C GLN A 201 -14.40 -1.00 -11.33
N TYR A 202 -13.78 -0.03 -10.70
CA TYR A 202 -14.49 0.96 -9.90
C TYR A 202 -13.93 2.35 -10.17
N GLN A 203 -14.85 3.32 -10.28
CA GLN A 203 -14.50 4.73 -10.51
C GLN A 203 -15.14 5.59 -9.44
N ARG A 204 -14.39 6.58 -8.97
CA ARG A 204 -14.86 7.55 -7.97
C ARG A 204 -14.47 8.95 -8.37
N LEU A 205 -15.38 9.88 -8.10
CA LEU A 205 -15.11 11.30 -8.16
C LEU A 205 -15.33 11.87 -6.75
N PHE A 206 -14.33 12.56 -6.23
CA PHE A 206 -14.39 13.21 -4.93
C PHE A 206 -14.37 14.72 -5.10
N PHE A 207 -15.22 15.38 -4.36
CA PHE A 207 -15.23 16.81 -4.17
C PHE A 207 -14.95 17.11 -2.71
N ILE A 208 -13.92 17.88 -2.41
CA ILE A 208 -13.54 18.26 -1.06
C ILE A 208 -13.49 19.77 -0.99
N LEU A 209 -14.24 20.35 -0.07
CA LEU A 209 -14.16 21.75 0.30
C LEU A 209 -13.79 21.83 1.78
N THR A 210 -12.71 22.50 2.08
CA THR A 210 -12.29 22.76 3.46
C THR A 210 -12.36 24.25 3.72
N ILE A 211 -13.03 24.62 4.80
CA ILE A 211 -13.11 26.00 5.30
C ILE A 211 -12.64 25.94 6.75
N ASP A 212 -11.58 26.68 7.03
CA ASP A 212 -11.03 26.85 8.38
C ASP A 212 -11.60 28.17 8.94
N LEU A 213 -12.32 28.11 10.07
CA LEU A 213 -13.06 29.20 10.68
C LEU A 213 -12.28 29.83 11.83
#